data_6ff87044c193f27f7f03ddd584d4af03
#
_entry.id   6ff87044c193f27f7f03ddd584d4af03
#
_cell.length_a   1.000
_cell.length_b   1.000
_cell.length_c   1.000
_cell.angle_alpha   90.00
_cell.angle_beta   90.00
_cell.angle_gamma   90.00
#
_symmetry.space_group_name_H-M   'P 1'
#
loop_
_entity.id
_entity.type
_entity.pdbx_description
1 polymer ?
#
loop_
_entity_poly.entity_id
_entity_poly.type
_entity_poly.pdbx_seq_one_letter_code
_entity_poly.pdbx_strand_id
1 'polypeptide(L)'
;MLLSVFVVAVSMALFCMAVFTLWWQMHAWRTPEILAATSFDRPDGDVGLSFSLLLPARHEQAVLEHTIERLLESSHSNYEIIVIVGHDDPETTAVAERAALRDPLRVRVITDIHEKKNKPKALNTALPHCRGDVVGVFDAEDQVHPELLAHVDHAFTTTGADVVQGGVQLINFHSSWYSLRNCLEYFFWFRSRLHLHAEKGFIPLGGNTVFVRTRVLRDAGGWDPDCLAEDCDLGVRLSSVGRKVVVAYDSDMVTREETPDTLLSLLKQRTRWNQGFLQVYRKKDWRQLPGRRQRLLARYTLMTPFLQAFSGVVIPLNVAVALLLDVSVGATMVTFLPAVAAVVTFVFEIVGLHDFGKQYGLRVRFVHYLKLIAGGPFYQVLLAGAALRAVWREQRGRNEWELTSHVGAHLTDTRATDSRPTDTRATAAAELREDAHR
;
A
#
# COMPACT_ATOMS: atom_id res chain seq x y z
N MET A 1 -4.97 33.20 -30.38
CA MET A 1 -6.11 32.27 -30.46
C MET A 1 -5.71 30.80 -30.23
N LEU A 2 -4.83 30.22 -31.04
CA LEU A 2 -4.40 28.80 -30.85
C LEU A 2 -3.79 28.52 -29.47
N LEU A 3 -2.91 29.40 -28.97
CA LEU A 3 -2.31 29.27 -27.64
C LEU A 3 -3.38 29.25 -26.52
N SER A 4 -4.34 30.16 -26.58
CA SER A 4 -5.43 30.24 -25.60
C SER A 4 -6.29 28.96 -25.60
N VAL A 5 -6.60 28.43 -26.80
CA VAL A 5 -7.35 27.17 -26.94
C VAL A 5 -6.57 25.99 -26.32
N PHE A 6 -5.28 25.91 -26.61
CA PHE A 6 -4.41 24.87 -26.06
C PHE A 6 -4.34 24.93 -24.53
N VAL A 7 -4.07 26.14 -23.99
CA VAL A 7 -3.98 26.36 -22.51
C VAL A 7 -5.30 26.01 -21.84
N VAL A 8 -6.44 26.40 -22.41
CA VAL A 8 -7.78 26.06 -21.89
C VAL A 8 -8.01 24.55 -21.90
N ALA A 9 -7.70 23.87 -23.02
CA ALA A 9 -7.89 22.42 -23.14
C ALA A 9 -7.05 21.63 -22.10
N VAL A 10 -5.78 22.01 -21.95
CA VAL A 10 -4.87 21.39 -20.96
C VAL A 10 -5.36 21.66 -19.54
N SER A 11 -5.76 22.90 -19.22
CA SER A 11 -6.26 23.25 -17.88
C SER A 11 -7.54 22.50 -17.52
N MET A 12 -8.45 22.32 -18.47
CA MET A 12 -9.67 21.52 -18.26
C MET A 12 -9.34 20.05 -18.04
N ALA A 13 -8.40 19.46 -18.79
CA ALA A 13 -7.96 18.09 -18.59
C ALA A 13 -7.34 17.90 -17.18
N LEU A 14 -6.48 18.81 -16.75
CA LEU A 14 -5.88 18.81 -15.42
C LEU A 14 -6.93 18.99 -14.31
N PHE A 15 -7.90 19.85 -14.52
CA PHE A 15 -9.00 20.04 -13.59
C PHE A 15 -9.83 18.75 -13.43
N CYS A 16 -10.22 18.11 -14.53
CA CYS A 16 -10.94 16.84 -14.49
C CYS A 16 -10.16 15.75 -13.74
N MET A 17 -8.85 15.65 -13.97
CA MET A 17 -7.98 14.73 -13.25
C MET A 17 -7.95 15.01 -11.74
N ALA A 18 -7.82 16.28 -11.36
CA ALA A 18 -7.77 16.67 -9.96
C ALA A 18 -9.10 16.40 -9.25
N VAL A 19 -10.24 16.68 -9.90
CA VAL A 19 -11.59 16.36 -9.38
C VAL A 19 -11.77 14.84 -9.22
N PHE A 20 -11.29 14.05 -10.17
CA PHE A 20 -11.35 12.59 -10.06
C PHE A 20 -10.49 12.05 -8.92
N THR A 21 -9.28 12.59 -8.73
CA THR A 21 -8.41 12.26 -7.59
C THR A 21 -9.09 12.60 -6.26
N LEU A 22 -9.70 13.77 -6.18
CA LEU A 22 -10.45 14.22 -5.02
C LEU A 22 -11.63 13.28 -4.69
N TRP A 23 -12.37 12.86 -5.71
CA TRP A 23 -13.47 11.91 -5.55
C TRP A 23 -12.99 10.57 -4.96
N TRP A 24 -11.80 10.10 -5.35
CA TRP A 24 -11.19 8.92 -4.76
C TRP A 24 -10.85 9.11 -3.28
N GLN A 25 -10.27 10.25 -2.92
CA GLN A 25 -9.94 10.54 -1.53
C GLN A 25 -11.18 10.58 -0.65
N MET A 26 -12.30 11.10 -1.15
CA MET A 26 -13.58 11.14 -0.43
C MET A 26 -14.22 9.75 -0.22
N HIS A 27 -13.79 8.73 -0.93
CA HIS A 27 -14.37 7.39 -0.82
C HIS A 27 -14.25 6.83 0.61
N ALA A 28 -13.12 7.08 1.29
CA ALA A 28 -12.87 6.61 2.64
C ALA A 28 -13.93 7.05 3.67
N TRP A 29 -14.49 8.24 3.51
CA TRP A 29 -15.52 8.75 4.42
C TRP A 29 -16.94 8.29 4.09
N ARG A 30 -17.13 7.60 2.97
CA ARG A 30 -18.43 7.09 2.53
C ARG A 30 -18.58 5.60 2.73
N THR A 31 -17.48 4.88 2.92
CA THR A 31 -17.47 3.43 3.02
C THR A 31 -17.01 3.02 4.41
N PRO A 32 -17.78 2.23 5.17
CA PRO A 32 -17.37 1.72 6.46
C PRO A 32 -16.17 0.76 6.30
N GLU A 33 -15.36 0.67 7.33
CA GLU A 33 -14.29 -0.32 7.42
C GLU A 33 -14.90 -1.72 7.52
N ILE A 34 -14.48 -2.63 6.63
CA ILE A 34 -15.11 -3.97 6.53
C ILE A 34 -14.87 -4.75 7.81
N LEU A 35 -13.66 -4.68 8.39
CA LEU A 35 -13.34 -5.43 9.60
C LEU A 35 -14.05 -4.86 10.84
N ALA A 36 -14.17 -3.55 10.95
CA ALA A 36 -14.86 -2.93 12.09
C ALA A 36 -16.37 -3.19 12.10
N ALA A 37 -16.96 -3.51 10.95
CA ALA A 37 -18.39 -3.83 10.83
C ALA A 37 -18.70 -5.31 11.12
N THR A 38 -17.71 -6.17 11.30
CA THR A 38 -17.90 -7.60 11.55
C THR A 38 -17.68 -7.92 13.03
N SER A 39 -18.70 -8.50 13.68
CA SER A 39 -18.55 -9.12 15.00
C SER A 39 -17.80 -10.45 14.87
N PHE A 40 -16.81 -10.69 15.75
CA PHE A 40 -15.92 -11.85 15.70
C PHE A 40 -16.38 -13.00 16.59
N ASP A 41 -17.68 -13.18 16.79
CA ASP A 41 -18.17 -14.39 17.44
C ASP A 41 -17.89 -15.59 16.52
N ARG A 42 -16.73 -16.20 16.69
CA ARG A 42 -16.45 -17.51 16.10
C ARG A 42 -17.40 -18.52 16.73
N PRO A 43 -18.11 -19.32 15.93
CA PRO A 43 -18.72 -20.52 16.47
C PRO A 43 -17.63 -21.40 17.10
N ASP A 44 -17.74 -21.75 18.34
CA ASP A 44 -16.84 -22.70 19.01
C ASP A 44 -16.76 -23.99 18.16
N GLY A 45 -15.59 -24.29 17.63
CA GLY A 45 -15.30 -25.56 16.96
C GLY A 45 -15.06 -25.53 15.45
N ASP A 46 -15.12 -24.38 14.78
CA ASP A 46 -14.77 -24.31 13.35
C ASP A 46 -13.26 -24.30 13.18
N VAL A 47 -12.73 -25.31 12.46
CA VAL A 47 -11.33 -25.34 12.02
C VAL A 47 -11.20 -24.28 10.94
N GLY A 48 -10.68 -23.11 11.27
CA GLY A 48 -10.45 -22.03 10.33
C GLY A 48 -9.50 -22.44 9.20
N LEU A 49 -9.39 -21.61 8.17
CA LEU A 49 -8.46 -21.82 7.06
C LEU A 49 -7.02 -21.95 7.58
N SER A 50 -6.23 -22.76 6.90
CA SER A 50 -4.79 -22.85 7.18
C SER A 50 -4.02 -21.82 6.38
N PHE A 51 -2.97 -21.22 6.98
CA PHE A 51 -2.17 -20.18 6.35
C PHE A 51 -0.72 -20.58 6.16
N SER A 52 -0.13 -20.28 4.99
CA SER A 52 1.31 -20.26 4.77
C SER A 52 1.76 -18.81 4.66
N LEU A 53 2.48 -18.31 5.66
CA LEU A 53 2.96 -16.92 5.72
C LEU A 53 4.35 -16.85 5.11
N LEU A 54 4.50 -16.19 3.99
CA LEU A 54 5.76 -16.01 3.27
C LEU A 54 6.46 -14.75 3.75
N LEU A 55 7.71 -14.91 4.17
CA LEU A 55 8.57 -13.86 4.71
C LEU A 55 9.90 -13.83 3.93
N PRO A 56 9.95 -13.18 2.75
CA PRO A 56 11.19 -13.02 2.00
C PRO A 56 12.10 -12.04 2.74
N ALA A 57 13.30 -12.49 3.12
CA ALA A 57 14.28 -11.72 3.87
C ALA A 57 15.63 -11.71 3.16
N ARG A 58 16.20 -10.52 2.93
CA ARG A 58 17.51 -10.33 2.35
C ARG A 58 18.23 -9.13 2.92
N HIS A 59 19.33 -9.37 3.64
CA HIS A 59 20.07 -8.38 4.42
C HIS A 59 19.22 -7.74 5.52
N GLU A 60 18.34 -8.56 6.14
CA GLU A 60 17.36 -8.14 7.14
C GLU A 60 17.66 -8.74 8.53
N GLN A 61 18.91 -9.10 8.79
CA GLN A 61 19.35 -9.69 10.06
C GLN A 61 19.02 -8.83 11.29
N ALA A 62 18.85 -7.53 11.11
CA ALA A 62 18.56 -6.60 12.20
C ALA A 62 17.08 -6.62 12.66
N VAL A 63 16.15 -6.96 11.77
CA VAL A 63 14.70 -6.83 12.01
C VAL A 63 13.95 -8.16 11.95
N LEU A 64 14.45 -9.13 11.20
CA LEU A 64 13.78 -10.40 10.90
C LEU A 64 13.32 -11.18 12.14
N GLU A 65 14.16 -11.25 13.20
CA GLU A 65 13.84 -12.00 14.42
C GLU A 65 12.59 -11.44 15.07
N HIS A 66 12.49 -10.11 15.17
CA HIS A 66 11.33 -9.44 15.75
C HIS A 66 10.05 -9.69 14.95
N THR A 67 10.11 -9.62 13.62
CA THR A 67 8.95 -9.90 12.76
C THR A 67 8.46 -11.33 12.90
N ILE A 68 9.38 -12.32 12.98
CA ILE A 68 9.00 -13.72 13.25
C ILE A 68 8.33 -13.85 14.62
N GLU A 69 8.87 -13.21 15.65
CA GLU A 69 8.27 -13.23 17.00
C GLU A 69 6.86 -12.64 16.99
N ARG A 70 6.64 -11.51 16.29
CA ARG A 70 5.32 -10.90 16.15
C ARG A 70 4.32 -11.81 15.42
N LEU A 71 4.76 -12.50 14.37
CA LEU A 71 3.91 -13.48 13.67
C LEU A 71 3.56 -14.68 14.55
N LEU A 72 4.48 -15.12 15.44
CA LEU A 72 4.25 -16.21 16.38
C LEU A 72 3.29 -15.83 17.52
N GLU A 73 3.07 -14.54 17.78
CA GLU A 73 2.06 -14.05 18.74
C GLU A 73 0.63 -14.16 18.22
N SER A 74 0.42 -14.61 16.97
CA SER A 74 -0.91 -14.70 16.36
C SER A 74 -1.87 -15.54 17.21
N SER A 75 -3.09 -15.03 17.43
CA SER A 75 -4.19 -15.77 18.08
C SER A 75 -4.74 -16.91 17.23
N HIS A 76 -4.46 -16.91 15.92
CA HIS A 76 -4.85 -17.98 15.00
C HIS A 76 -3.93 -19.20 15.19
N SER A 77 -4.50 -20.40 15.29
CA SER A 77 -3.72 -21.61 15.61
C SER A 77 -3.19 -22.39 14.40
N ASN A 78 -3.77 -22.16 13.21
CA ASN A 78 -3.51 -22.99 12.02
C ASN A 78 -2.70 -22.24 10.96
N TYR A 79 -1.38 -22.09 11.18
CA TYR A 79 -0.49 -21.44 10.23
C TYR A 79 0.95 -21.97 10.31
N GLU A 80 1.69 -21.78 9.23
CA GLU A 80 3.15 -21.92 9.14
C GLU A 80 3.77 -20.61 8.66
N ILE A 81 5.00 -20.35 9.06
CA ILE A 81 5.84 -19.24 8.60
C ILE A 81 6.95 -19.81 7.74
N ILE A 82 7.06 -19.37 6.50
CA ILE A 82 8.12 -19.77 5.57
C ILE A 82 9.02 -18.58 5.36
N VAL A 83 10.19 -18.59 5.99
CA VAL A 83 11.23 -17.58 5.81
C VAL A 83 12.04 -17.93 4.58
N ILE A 84 12.17 -17.00 3.63
CA ILE A 84 12.90 -17.22 2.40
C ILE A 84 14.17 -16.37 2.42
N VAL A 85 15.33 -17.02 2.45
CA VAL A 85 16.64 -16.38 2.53
C VAL A 85 17.48 -16.65 1.29
N GLY A 86 18.39 -15.74 0.95
CA GLY A 86 19.31 -15.94 -0.15
C GLY A 86 20.48 -16.85 0.23
N HIS A 87 20.92 -17.74 -0.67
CA HIS A 87 22.10 -18.57 -0.45
C HIS A 87 23.40 -17.76 -0.23
N ASP A 88 23.40 -16.49 -0.62
CA ASP A 88 24.51 -15.54 -0.53
C ASP A 88 24.37 -14.59 0.71
N ASP A 89 23.43 -14.87 1.64
CA ASP A 89 23.14 -14.06 2.81
C ASP A 89 23.22 -14.90 4.10
N PRO A 90 24.41 -15.23 4.57
CA PRO A 90 24.60 -16.10 5.74
C PRO A 90 24.12 -15.46 7.06
N GLU A 91 24.16 -14.11 7.17
CA GLU A 91 23.76 -13.41 8.39
C GLU A 91 22.26 -13.50 8.61
N THR A 92 21.46 -13.17 7.59
CA THR A 92 20.00 -13.31 7.64
C THR A 92 19.59 -14.78 7.79
N THR A 93 20.30 -15.70 7.09
CA THR A 93 20.07 -17.16 7.20
C THR A 93 20.24 -17.64 8.64
N ALA A 94 21.31 -17.24 9.32
CA ALA A 94 21.55 -17.63 10.70
C ALA A 94 20.44 -17.14 11.66
N VAL A 95 19.85 -15.98 11.43
CA VAL A 95 18.68 -15.50 12.20
C VAL A 95 17.46 -16.38 11.93
N ALA A 96 17.15 -16.65 10.68
CA ALA A 96 16.02 -17.49 10.28
C ALA A 96 16.12 -18.92 10.84
N GLU A 97 17.30 -19.54 10.75
CA GLU A 97 17.54 -20.89 11.28
C GLU A 97 17.39 -20.95 12.81
N ARG A 98 17.88 -19.94 13.54
CA ARG A 98 17.67 -19.87 15.00
C ARG A 98 16.18 -19.78 15.35
N ALA A 99 15.40 -18.99 14.61
CA ALA A 99 13.96 -18.92 14.82
C ALA A 99 13.27 -20.26 14.52
N ALA A 100 13.65 -20.94 13.43
CA ALA A 100 13.13 -22.26 13.08
C ALA A 100 13.49 -23.35 14.13
N LEU A 101 14.66 -23.26 14.77
CA LEU A 101 15.03 -24.15 15.87
C LEU A 101 14.20 -23.92 17.14
N ARG A 102 13.73 -22.69 17.40
CA ARG A 102 12.86 -22.37 18.55
C ARG A 102 11.42 -22.88 18.37
N ASP A 103 10.88 -22.80 17.16
CA ASP A 103 9.56 -23.32 16.82
C ASP A 103 9.57 -24.10 15.48
N PRO A 104 10.07 -25.34 15.48
CA PRO A 104 10.20 -26.14 14.25
C PRO A 104 8.86 -26.63 13.69
N LEU A 105 7.78 -26.48 14.44
CA LEU A 105 6.44 -26.84 13.98
C LEU A 105 5.85 -25.77 13.08
N ARG A 106 6.14 -24.50 13.38
CA ARG A 106 5.56 -23.36 12.67
C ARG A 106 6.53 -22.65 11.75
N VAL A 107 7.83 -22.60 12.07
CA VAL A 107 8.82 -21.84 11.32
C VAL A 107 9.67 -22.77 10.45
N ARG A 108 9.74 -22.46 9.16
CA ARG A 108 10.54 -23.20 8.18
C ARG A 108 11.39 -22.22 7.38
N VAL A 109 12.60 -22.63 7.02
CA VAL A 109 13.50 -21.83 6.18
C VAL A 109 13.62 -22.46 4.80
N ILE A 110 13.52 -21.65 3.76
CA ILE A 110 13.73 -22.04 2.37
C ILE A 110 14.80 -21.14 1.78
N THR A 111 15.76 -21.72 1.07
CA THR A 111 16.85 -20.98 0.44
C THR A 111 16.52 -20.67 -1.01
N ASP A 112 16.53 -19.39 -1.36
CA ASP A 112 16.50 -18.93 -2.76
C ASP A 112 17.89 -19.04 -3.39
N ILE A 113 18.00 -19.89 -4.40
CA ILE A 113 19.26 -20.16 -5.11
C ILE A 113 19.44 -19.37 -6.41
N HIS A 114 18.48 -18.49 -6.78
CA HIS A 114 18.62 -17.67 -7.97
C HIS A 114 19.86 -16.75 -7.86
N GLU A 115 20.61 -16.60 -8.94
CA GLU A 115 21.75 -15.66 -8.97
C GLU A 115 21.30 -14.21 -8.83
N LYS A 116 20.33 -13.80 -9.67
CA LYS A 116 19.70 -12.47 -9.56
C LYS A 116 18.44 -12.60 -8.70
N LYS A 117 18.53 -12.11 -7.48
CA LYS A 117 17.46 -12.18 -6.49
C LYS A 117 16.53 -10.98 -6.54
N ASN A 118 15.27 -11.24 -6.33
CA ASN A 118 14.24 -10.24 -6.09
C ASN A 118 13.08 -10.89 -5.29
N LYS A 119 12.19 -10.07 -4.77
CA LYS A 119 11.05 -10.53 -3.96
C LYS A 119 10.19 -11.57 -4.67
N PRO A 120 9.72 -11.37 -5.93
CA PRO A 120 8.85 -12.34 -6.61
C PRO A 120 9.54 -13.69 -6.86
N LYS A 121 10.84 -13.74 -7.10
CA LYS A 121 11.57 -15.01 -7.23
C LYS A 121 11.62 -15.78 -5.91
N ALA A 122 11.91 -15.09 -4.82
CA ALA A 122 11.88 -15.68 -3.49
C ALA A 122 10.50 -16.24 -3.16
N LEU A 123 9.44 -15.46 -3.39
CA LEU A 123 8.05 -15.90 -3.19
C LEU A 123 7.70 -17.12 -4.04
N ASN A 124 8.10 -17.15 -5.34
CA ASN A 124 7.87 -18.28 -6.21
C ASN A 124 8.67 -19.53 -5.79
N THR A 125 9.87 -19.37 -5.21
CA THR A 125 10.65 -20.48 -4.66
C THR A 125 9.90 -21.12 -3.50
N ALA A 126 9.20 -20.35 -2.67
CA ALA A 126 8.45 -20.85 -1.53
C ALA A 126 7.07 -21.42 -1.90
N LEU A 127 6.43 -20.94 -2.96
CA LEU A 127 5.05 -21.30 -3.31
C LEU A 127 4.77 -22.80 -3.45
N PRO A 128 5.65 -23.65 -4.03
CA PRO A 128 5.46 -25.11 -4.06
C PRO A 128 5.44 -25.76 -2.68
N HIS A 129 6.07 -25.13 -1.70
CA HIS A 129 6.23 -25.64 -0.33
C HIS A 129 5.10 -25.17 0.62
N CYS A 130 4.21 -24.29 0.20
CA CYS A 130 3.05 -23.84 0.97
C CYS A 130 2.06 -24.98 1.19
N ARG A 131 1.67 -25.21 2.44
CA ARG A 131 0.71 -26.24 2.86
C ARG A 131 -0.65 -25.66 3.19
N GLY A 132 -0.70 -24.35 3.49
CA GLY A 132 -1.93 -23.65 3.87
C GLY A 132 -2.92 -23.48 2.71
N ASP A 133 -4.20 -23.36 3.05
CA ASP A 133 -5.29 -23.02 2.12
C ASP A 133 -5.12 -21.61 1.54
N VAL A 134 -4.44 -20.76 2.30
CA VAL A 134 -4.18 -19.36 1.98
C VAL A 134 -2.70 -19.06 2.12
N VAL A 135 -2.12 -18.36 1.14
CA VAL A 135 -0.79 -17.77 1.21
C VAL A 135 -0.91 -16.33 1.63
N GLY A 136 -0.22 -15.94 2.71
CA GLY A 136 -0.05 -14.55 3.15
C GLY A 136 1.38 -14.08 2.87
N VAL A 137 1.56 -12.81 2.51
CA VAL A 137 2.88 -12.20 2.27
C VAL A 137 3.12 -11.08 3.26
N PHE A 138 4.29 -11.09 3.90
CA PHE A 138 4.78 -10.05 4.80
C PHE A 138 6.21 -9.64 4.42
N ASP A 139 6.58 -8.41 4.74
CA ASP A 139 7.96 -7.94 4.62
C ASP A 139 8.73 -8.20 5.94
N ALA A 140 10.06 -8.27 5.84
CA ALA A 140 10.90 -8.71 6.95
C ALA A 140 10.95 -7.74 8.15
N GLU A 141 10.44 -6.52 7.99
CA GLU A 141 10.37 -5.46 9.00
C GLU A 141 8.98 -5.22 9.56
N ASP A 142 8.01 -6.06 9.22
CA ASP A 142 6.61 -5.85 9.55
C ASP A 142 6.29 -6.01 11.04
N GLN A 143 5.47 -5.09 11.53
CA GLN A 143 4.80 -5.25 12.82
C GLN A 143 3.36 -5.69 12.60
N VAL A 144 3.13 -6.98 12.79
CA VAL A 144 1.83 -7.63 12.55
C VAL A 144 1.02 -7.66 13.84
N HIS A 145 -0.28 -7.35 13.75
CA HIS A 145 -1.19 -7.45 14.90
C HIS A 145 -1.56 -8.93 15.16
N PRO A 146 -1.57 -9.40 16.42
CA PRO A 146 -1.86 -10.80 16.75
C PRO A 146 -3.21 -11.30 16.21
N GLU A 147 -4.23 -10.46 16.18
CA GLU A 147 -5.57 -10.82 15.71
C GLU A 147 -5.75 -10.75 14.18
N LEU A 148 -4.73 -10.32 13.42
CA LEU A 148 -4.85 -10.09 11.98
C LEU A 148 -5.28 -11.35 11.23
N LEU A 149 -4.67 -12.52 11.51
CA LEU A 149 -4.99 -13.76 10.79
C LEU A 149 -6.42 -14.23 11.07
N ALA A 150 -6.90 -14.07 12.30
CA ALA A 150 -8.28 -14.40 12.66
C ALA A 150 -9.28 -13.52 11.88
N HIS A 151 -8.96 -12.23 11.72
CA HIS A 151 -9.77 -11.29 10.97
C HIS A 151 -9.79 -11.61 9.48
N VAL A 152 -8.64 -11.97 8.92
CA VAL A 152 -8.50 -12.36 7.52
C VAL A 152 -9.25 -13.67 7.24
N ASP A 153 -9.15 -14.66 8.12
CA ASP A 153 -9.92 -15.91 8.03
C ASP A 153 -11.42 -15.64 7.99
N HIS A 154 -11.89 -14.79 8.90
CA HIS A 154 -13.30 -14.36 8.91
C HIS A 154 -13.70 -13.64 7.62
N ALA A 155 -12.83 -12.77 7.08
CA ALA A 155 -13.10 -12.09 5.82
C ALA A 155 -13.20 -13.08 4.64
N PHE A 156 -12.37 -14.12 4.58
CA PHE A 156 -12.47 -15.17 3.56
C PHE A 156 -13.75 -15.98 3.68
N THR A 157 -14.12 -16.37 4.90
CA THR A 157 -15.30 -17.21 5.17
C THR A 157 -16.61 -16.48 4.89
N THR A 158 -16.73 -15.25 5.35
CA THR A 158 -17.96 -14.47 5.21
C THR A 158 -18.18 -13.92 3.81
N THR A 159 -17.09 -13.54 3.12
CA THR A 159 -17.22 -12.93 1.80
C THR A 159 -17.08 -13.93 0.65
N GLY A 160 -16.48 -15.10 0.89
CA GLY A 160 -16.11 -16.04 -0.17
C GLY A 160 -15.04 -15.46 -1.10
N ALA A 161 -14.16 -14.59 -0.62
CA ALA A 161 -13.11 -13.97 -1.42
C ALA A 161 -12.08 -14.98 -1.92
N ASP A 162 -11.47 -14.68 -3.05
CA ASP A 162 -10.26 -15.35 -3.57
C ASP A 162 -8.99 -14.71 -3.01
N VAL A 163 -9.06 -13.39 -2.73
CA VAL A 163 -7.97 -12.57 -2.21
C VAL A 163 -8.49 -11.62 -1.14
N VAL A 164 -7.75 -11.49 -0.05
CA VAL A 164 -7.97 -10.45 0.98
C VAL A 164 -6.72 -9.59 1.06
N GLN A 165 -6.87 -8.31 0.82
CA GLN A 165 -5.82 -7.31 1.03
C GLN A 165 -6.02 -6.66 2.39
N GLY A 166 -5.12 -6.87 3.31
CA GLY A 166 -5.09 -6.16 4.59
C GLY A 166 -4.53 -4.74 4.46
N GLY A 167 -4.68 -3.96 5.50
CA GLY A 167 -4.14 -2.61 5.59
C GLY A 167 -2.65 -2.61 5.93
N VAL A 168 -1.91 -1.67 5.35
CA VAL A 168 -0.53 -1.36 5.73
C VAL A 168 -0.44 0.12 6.05
N GLN A 169 0.24 0.50 7.13
CA GLN A 169 0.38 1.87 7.55
C GLN A 169 1.80 2.20 8.01
N LEU A 170 2.37 3.24 7.43
CA LEU A 170 3.61 3.84 7.89
C LEU A 170 3.37 4.70 9.13
N ILE A 171 4.14 4.49 10.20
CA ILE A 171 3.87 5.09 11.51
C ILE A 171 4.84 6.21 11.91
N ASN A 172 6.04 6.22 11.35
CA ASN A 172 7.13 7.15 11.75
C ASN A 172 7.04 8.54 11.07
N PHE A 173 5.84 9.16 11.05
CA PHE A 173 5.59 10.42 10.34
C PHE A 173 6.41 11.62 10.87
N HIS A 174 7.07 11.48 12.02
CA HIS A 174 7.93 12.49 12.60
C HIS A 174 9.37 12.45 12.08
N SER A 175 9.81 11.33 11.47
CA SER A 175 11.23 11.06 11.20
C SER A 175 11.87 12.02 10.19
N SER A 176 11.08 12.51 9.22
CA SER A 176 11.56 13.47 8.22
C SER A 176 10.43 14.39 7.72
N TRP A 177 10.78 15.39 6.92
CA TRP A 177 9.80 16.30 6.33
C TRP A 177 8.90 15.60 5.30
N TYR A 178 9.38 14.55 4.61
CA TYR A 178 8.63 13.78 3.62
C TYR A 178 7.85 12.62 4.25
N SER A 179 8.24 12.13 5.42
CA SER A 179 7.60 10.99 6.09
C SER A 179 6.13 11.25 6.36
N LEU A 180 5.78 12.46 6.79
CA LEU A 180 4.39 12.86 7.02
C LEU A 180 3.51 12.65 5.77
N ARG A 181 3.98 13.05 4.60
CA ARG A 181 3.25 12.86 3.35
C ARG A 181 3.20 11.39 2.94
N ASN A 182 4.32 10.68 3.10
CA ASN A 182 4.39 9.27 2.80
C ASN A 182 3.41 8.46 3.67
N CYS A 183 3.31 8.76 4.96
CA CYS A 183 2.31 8.15 5.85
C CYS A 183 0.87 8.44 5.40
N LEU A 184 0.56 9.68 5.01
CA LEU A 184 -0.77 10.04 4.50
C LEU A 184 -1.10 9.37 3.16
N GLU A 185 -0.12 9.16 2.28
CA GLU A 185 -0.33 8.42 1.03
C GLU A 185 -0.76 6.98 1.30
N TYR A 186 -0.10 6.29 2.25
CA TYR A 186 -0.48 4.94 2.66
C TYR A 186 -1.86 4.93 3.30
N PHE A 187 -2.15 5.89 4.18
CA PHE A 187 -3.46 6.04 4.80
C PHE A 187 -4.58 6.16 3.77
N PHE A 188 -4.44 7.05 2.78
CA PHE A 188 -5.43 7.19 1.72
C PHE A 188 -5.45 6.02 0.74
N TRP A 189 -4.30 5.37 0.52
CA TRP A 189 -4.21 4.22 -0.39
C TRP A 189 -4.98 3.03 0.16
N PHE A 190 -4.65 2.57 1.35
CA PHE A 190 -5.25 1.36 1.91
C PHE A 190 -6.69 1.58 2.38
N ARG A 191 -6.97 2.70 3.04
CA ARG A 191 -8.32 3.00 3.54
C ARG A 191 -9.30 3.38 2.43
N SER A 192 -8.85 4.03 1.36
CA SER A 192 -9.73 4.61 0.36
C SER A 192 -9.56 4.00 -1.03
N ARG A 193 -8.37 4.14 -1.59
CA ARG A 193 -8.16 3.82 -3.02
C ARG A 193 -8.29 2.35 -3.31
N LEU A 194 -7.62 1.48 -2.56
CA LEU A 194 -7.70 0.04 -2.77
C LEU A 194 -9.12 -0.49 -2.57
N HIS A 195 -9.83 0.04 -1.56
CA HIS A 195 -11.22 -0.30 -1.31
C HIS A 195 -12.12 0.04 -2.50
N LEU A 196 -12.00 1.26 -3.04
CA LEU A 196 -12.72 1.65 -4.25
C LEU A 196 -12.37 0.74 -5.45
N HIS A 197 -11.10 0.40 -5.62
CA HIS A 197 -10.68 -0.51 -6.69
C HIS A 197 -11.31 -1.88 -6.56
N ALA A 198 -11.29 -2.47 -5.37
CA ALA A 198 -11.92 -3.76 -5.10
C ALA A 198 -13.43 -3.73 -5.41
N GLU A 199 -14.13 -2.69 -4.94
CA GLU A 199 -15.56 -2.47 -5.24
C GLU A 199 -15.85 -2.37 -6.75
N LYS A 200 -14.94 -1.81 -7.52
CA LYS A 200 -15.06 -1.71 -8.98
C LYS A 200 -14.57 -2.95 -9.73
N GLY A 201 -14.07 -3.97 -9.02
CA GLY A 201 -13.60 -5.23 -9.62
C GLY A 201 -12.31 -5.12 -10.42
N PHE A 202 -11.47 -4.16 -10.11
CA PHE A 202 -10.09 -4.03 -10.57
C PHE A 202 -9.24 -3.50 -9.42
N ILE A 203 -8.21 -4.21 -9.02
CA ILE A 203 -7.36 -3.82 -7.92
C ILE A 203 -5.87 -3.99 -8.24
N PRO A 204 -5.06 -2.94 -8.13
CA PRO A 204 -3.61 -3.07 -8.03
C PRO A 204 -3.27 -3.44 -6.58
N LEU A 205 -3.01 -4.70 -6.31
CA LEU A 205 -2.70 -5.18 -4.95
C LEU A 205 -1.47 -4.46 -4.38
N GLY A 206 -1.38 -4.41 -3.05
CA GLY A 206 -0.14 -4.09 -2.35
C GLY A 206 0.72 -5.34 -2.17
N GLY A 207 2.04 -5.16 -2.14
CA GLY A 207 3.01 -6.26 -2.03
C GLY A 207 3.18 -6.84 -0.64
N ASN A 208 2.45 -6.30 0.34
CA ASN A 208 2.52 -6.66 1.75
C ASN A 208 1.11 -6.83 2.34
N THR A 209 0.98 -7.66 3.36
CA THR A 209 -0.29 -7.97 4.06
C THR A 209 -1.39 -8.37 3.06
N VAL A 210 -1.02 -9.14 2.07
CA VAL A 210 -1.91 -9.68 1.03
C VAL A 210 -2.04 -11.19 1.20
N PHE A 211 -3.27 -11.66 1.16
CA PHE A 211 -3.63 -13.06 1.37
C PHE A 211 -4.37 -13.57 0.15
N VAL A 212 -3.88 -14.66 -0.43
CA VAL A 212 -4.43 -15.25 -1.67
C VAL A 212 -4.71 -16.72 -1.42
N ARG A 213 -5.88 -17.24 -1.83
CA ARG A 213 -6.10 -18.68 -1.78
C ARG A 213 -5.01 -19.41 -2.56
N THR A 214 -4.35 -20.35 -1.94
CA THR A 214 -3.17 -21.05 -2.48
C THR A 214 -3.43 -21.63 -3.87
N ARG A 215 -4.61 -22.22 -4.07
CA ARG A 215 -5.02 -22.73 -5.39
C ARG A 215 -5.09 -21.62 -6.42
N VAL A 216 -5.72 -20.49 -6.08
CA VAL A 216 -5.88 -19.35 -7.01
C VAL A 216 -4.52 -18.77 -7.40
N LEU A 217 -3.60 -18.68 -6.45
CA LEU A 217 -2.23 -18.20 -6.69
C LEU A 217 -1.43 -19.16 -7.58
N ARG A 218 -1.55 -20.48 -7.36
CA ARG A 218 -0.92 -21.50 -8.22
C ARG A 218 -1.50 -21.50 -9.63
N ASP A 219 -2.82 -21.41 -9.77
CA ASP A 219 -3.51 -21.33 -11.06
C ASP A 219 -3.09 -20.07 -11.84
N ALA A 220 -2.78 -18.98 -11.15
CA ALA A 220 -2.27 -17.74 -11.73
C ALA A 220 -0.77 -17.82 -12.11
N GLY A 221 -0.06 -18.89 -11.76
CA GLY A 221 1.38 -19.07 -12.03
C GLY A 221 2.29 -18.29 -11.07
N GLY A 222 1.78 -17.87 -9.89
CA GLY A 222 2.54 -17.10 -8.91
C GLY A 222 2.77 -15.64 -9.32
N TRP A 223 3.87 -15.07 -8.87
CA TRP A 223 4.28 -13.69 -9.16
C TRP A 223 5.19 -13.64 -10.39
N ASP A 224 5.08 -12.56 -11.18
CA ASP A 224 5.98 -12.36 -12.33
C ASP A 224 7.37 -11.92 -11.83
N PRO A 225 8.42 -12.75 -12.05
CA PRO A 225 9.77 -12.46 -11.55
C PRO A 225 10.47 -11.30 -12.26
N ASP A 226 9.96 -10.84 -13.39
CA ASP A 226 10.53 -9.77 -14.20
C ASP A 226 9.77 -8.45 -14.06
N CYS A 227 8.69 -8.42 -13.25
CA CYS A 227 7.92 -7.22 -12.97
C CYS A 227 8.37 -6.55 -11.66
N LEU A 228 8.63 -5.24 -11.71
CA LEU A 228 9.04 -4.45 -10.54
C LEU A 228 7.87 -4.05 -9.61
N ALA A 229 6.63 -4.31 -10.03
CA ALA A 229 5.42 -4.21 -9.21
C ALA A 229 4.62 -5.51 -9.41
N GLU A 230 5.18 -6.61 -8.93
CA GLU A 230 4.67 -7.97 -9.07
C GLU A 230 3.30 -8.16 -8.42
N ASP A 231 3.05 -7.40 -7.39
CA ASP A 231 1.80 -7.30 -6.64
C ASP A 231 0.69 -6.67 -7.48
N CYS A 232 0.97 -5.52 -8.07
CA CYS A 232 0.06 -4.84 -9.00
C CYS A 232 -0.23 -5.73 -10.22
N ASP A 233 0.80 -6.38 -10.78
CA ASP A 233 0.67 -7.33 -11.88
C ASP A 233 -0.26 -8.49 -11.52
N LEU A 234 -0.02 -9.13 -10.36
CA LEU A 234 -0.87 -10.21 -9.86
C LEU A 234 -2.32 -9.73 -9.67
N GLY A 235 -2.52 -8.55 -9.08
CA GLY A 235 -3.84 -7.96 -8.89
C GLY A 235 -4.58 -7.74 -10.20
N VAL A 236 -3.90 -7.25 -11.24
CA VAL A 236 -4.46 -7.08 -12.58
C VAL A 236 -4.82 -8.42 -13.21
N ARG A 237 -3.94 -9.43 -13.16
CA ARG A 237 -4.19 -10.77 -13.69
C ARG A 237 -5.39 -11.42 -13.01
N LEU A 238 -5.46 -11.39 -11.68
CA LEU A 238 -6.58 -11.96 -10.92
C LEU A 238 -7.88 -11.23 -11.22
N SER A 239 -7.86 -9.90 -11.28
CA SER A 239 -9.04 -9.10 -11.63
C SER A 239 -9.54 -9.38 -13.06
N SER A 240 -8.63 -9.64 -14.01
CA SER A 240 -8.98 -9.88 -15.41
C SER A 240 -9.71 -11.21 -15.62
N VAL A 241 -9.49 -12.19 -14.76
CA VAL A 241 -10.23 -13.46 -14.75
C VAL A 241 -11.39 -13.47 -13.76
N GLY A 242 -11.77 -12.31 -13.22
CA GLY A 242 -12.95 -12.14 -12.38
C GLY A 242 -12.82 -12.67 -10.95
N ARG A 243 -11.59 -12.84 -10.43
CA ARG A 243 -11.40 -13.25 -9.03
C ARG A 243 -11.91 -12.19 -8.07
N LYS A 244 -12.53 -12.63 -6.99
CA LYS A 244 -13.10 -11.74 -5.97
C LYS A 244 -12.01 -11.28 -5.02
N VAL A 245 -11.74 -9.98 -4.99
CA VAL A 245 -10.81 -9.35 -4.05
C VAL A 245 -11.57 -8.50 -3.06
N VAL A 246 -11.25 -8.63 -1.78
CA VAL A 246 -11.79 -7.83 -0.68
C VAL A 246 -10.65 -7.09 -0.01
N VAL A 247 -10.86 -5.84 0.34
CA VAL A 247 -9.93 -5.06 1.16
C VAL A 247 -10.45 -5.07 2.59
N ALA A 248 -9.68 -5.67 3.47
CA ALA A 248 -9.96 -5.77 4.89
C ALA A 248 -9.09 -4.75 5.64
N TYR A 249 -9.57 -3.50 5.74
CA TYR A 249 -8.89 -2.44 6.44
C TYR A 249 -9.55 -2.18 7.79
N ASP A 250 -8.74 -2.23 8.84
CA ASP A 250 -9.06 -1.74 10.18
C ASP A 250 -7.80 -1.08 10.74
N SER A 251 -7.91 0.11 11.30
CA SER A 251 -6.76 0.86 11.84
C SER A 251 -6.01 0.13 12.95
N ASP A 252 -6.70 -0.71 13.72
CA ASP A 252 -6.10 -1.48 14.80
C ASP A 252 -5.35 -2.71 14.27
N MET A 253 -5.79 -3.24 13.10
CA MET A 253 -5.29 -4.48 12.49
C MET A 253 -4.28 -4.25 11.36
N VAL A 254 -3.97 -3.00 11.01
CA VAL A 254 -2.99 -2.72 9.96
C VAL A 254 -1.60 -3.24 10.33
N THR A 255 -0.91 -3.80 9.36
CA THR A 255 0.53 -4.03 9.46
C THR A 255 1.25 -2.70 9.49
N ARG A 256 2.15 -2.52 10.44
CA ARG A 256 2.88 -1.25 10.62
C ARG A 256 4.27 -1.37 10.03
N GLU A 257 4.66 -0.38 9.27
CA GLU A 257 5.95 -0.25 8.60
C GLU A 257 6.60 1.11 8.87
N GLU A 258 7.82 1.28 8.36
CA GLU A 258 8.56 2.55 8.40
C GLU A 258 8.66 3.20 7.01
N THR A 259 8.70 4.53 7.00
CA THR A 259 9.07 5.28 5.79
C THR A 259 10.56 5.08 5.50
N PRO A 260 10.96 5.13 4.21
CA PRO A 260 12.39 5.09 3.87
C PRO A 260 13.22 6.14 4.60
N ASP A 261 14.39 5.75 5.11
CA ASP A 261 15.24 6.60 5.96
C ASP A 261 15.78 7.83 5.25
N THR A 262 16.07 7.71 3.95
CA THR A 262 16.65 8.78 3.16
C THR A 262 15.77 9.17 1.98
N LEU A 263 15.90 10.43 1.55
CA LEU A 263 15.22 10.94 0.37
C LEU A 263 15.60 10.14 -0.90
N LEU A 264 16.83 9.65 -0.97
CA LEU A 264 17.30 8.82 -2.09
C LEU A 264 16.64 7.45 -2.08
N SER A 265 16.47 6.82 -0.90
CA SER A 265 15.75 5.56 -0.75
C SER A 265 14.29 5.72 -1.15
N LEU A 266 13.63 6.81 -0.72
CA LEU A 266 12.27 7.13 -1.16
C LEU A 266 12.18 7.32 -2.68
N LEU A 267 13.13 8.05 -3.28
CA LEU A 267 13.19 8.24 -4.74
C LEU A 267 13.35 6.91 -5.48
N LYS A 268 14.23 6.02 -5.00
CA LYS A 268 14.43 4.68 -5.58
C LYS A 268 13.16 3.84 -5.47
N GLN A 269 12.53 3.79 -4.29
CA GLN A 269 11.28 3.06 -4.06
C GLN A 269 10.17 3.54 -5.01
N ARG A 270 9.96 4.86 -5.10
CA ARG A 270 8.95 5.44 -6.00
C ARG A 270 9.27 5.23 -7.48
N THR A 271 10.56 5.27 -7.84
CA THR A 271 11.00 4.93 -9.21
C THR A 271 10.63 3.49 -9.55
N ARG A 272 10.91 2.55 -8.65
CA ARG A 272 10.61 1.12 -8.83
C ARG A 272 9.10 0.89 -9.03
N TRP A 273 8.27 1.47 -8.18
CA TRP A 273 6.81 1.35 -8.31
C TRP A 273 6.29 1.94 -9.63
N ASN A 274 6.75 3.14 -9.99
CA ASN A 274 6.34 3.79 -11.23
C ASN A 274 6.79 2.99 -12.47
N GLN A 275 8.01 2.43 -12.43
CA GLN A 275 8.51 1.57 -13.50
C GLN A 275 7.69 0.28 -13.60
N GLY A 276 7.37 -0.36 -12.47
CA GLY A 276 6.49 -1.52 -12.42
C GLY A 276 5.09 -1.23 -12.99
N PHE A 277 4.48 -0.11 -12.64
CA PHE A 277 3.20 0.31 -13.22
C PHE A 277 3.28 0.46 -14.74
N LEU A 278 4.38 1.01 -15.27
CA LEU A 278 4.61 1.11 -16.70
C LEU A 278 4.76 -0.28 -17.36
N GLN A 279 5.44 -1.22 -16.69
CA GLN A 279 5.56 -2.61 -17.14
C GLN A 279 4.20 -3.28 -17.21
N VAL A 280 3.40 -3.21 -16.14
CA VAL A 280 2.02 -3.74 -16.12
C VAL A 280 1.14 -3.10 -17.20
N TYR A 281 1.27 -1.78 -17.41
CA TYR A 281 0.55 -1.10 -18.48
C TYR A 281 0.90 -1.66 -19.86
N ARG A 282 2.18 -1.95 -20.11
CA ARG A 282 2.70 -2.50 -21.40
C ARG A 282 2.32 -3.94 -21.65
N LYS A 283 2.19 -4.77 -20.61
CA LYS A 283 1.69 -6.16 -20.72
C LYS A 283 0.28 -6.25 -21.28
N LYS A 284 -0.54 -5.24 -21.04
CA LYS A 284 -1.92 -5.09 -21.55
C LYS A 284 -2.95 -6.07 -20.97
N ASP A 285 -2.63 -6.84 -19.92
CA ASP A 285 -3.57 -7.77 -19.28
C ASP A 285 -4.81 -7.03 -18.74
N TRP A 286 -4.67 -5.78 -18.34
CA TRP A 286 -5.77 -4.89 -17.96
C TRP A 286 -6.85 -4.73 -19.06
N ARG A 287 -6.54 -5.00 -20.33
CA ARG A 287 -7.51 -4.99 -21.44
C ARG A 287 -8.48 -6.16 -21.38
N GLN A 288 -8.11 -7.23 -20.68
CA GLN A 288 -8.94 -8.43 -20.47
C GLN A 288 -9.98 -8.24 -19.39
N LEU A 289 -9.90 -7.16 -18.60
CA LEU A 289 -10.92 -6.80 -17.62
C LEU A 289 -12.31 -6.74 -18.26
N PRO A 290 -13.36 -7.34 -17.63
CA PRO A 290 -14.67 -7.55 -18.27
C PRO A 290 -15.34 -6.24 -18.70
N GLY A 291 -15.35 -5.24 -17.82
CA GLY A 291 -16.08 -3.99 -18.01
C GLY A 291 -15.25 -2.88 -18.68
N ARG A 292 -15.88 -2.08 -19.54
CA ARG A 292 -15.24 -0.88 -20.10
C ARG A 292 -14.79 0.12 -19.00
N ARG A 293 -15.60 0.27 -17.93
CA ARG A 293 -15.28 1.14 -16.79
C ARG A 293 -14.07 0.63 -16.02
N GLN A 294 -13.94 -0.68 -15.84
CA GLN A 294 -12.78 -1.31 -15.21
C GLN A 294 -11.52 -1.08 -16.03
N ARG A 295 -11.57 -1.27 -17.36
CA ARG A 295 -10.44 -1.00 -18.26
C ARG A 295 -10.00 0.47 -18.24
N LEU A 296 -10.96 1.39 -18.19
CA LEU A 296 -10.66 2.82 -18.09
C LEU A 296 -9.99 3.16 -16.74
N LEU A 297 -10.54 2.61 -15.65
CA LEU A 297 -9.98 2.77 -14.31
C LEU A 297 -8.55 2.20 -14.23
N ALA A 298 -8.33 1.00 -14.75
CA ALA A 298 -7.01 0.37 -14.80
C ALA A 298 -6.00 1.21 -15.59
N ARG A 299 -6.38 1.66 -16.79
CA ARG A 299 -5.56 2.54 -17.61
C ARG A 299 -5.19 3.83 -16.87
N TYR A 300 -6.17 4.45 -16.23
CA TYR A 300 -5.95 5.67 -15.46
C TYR A 300 -5.01 5.42 -14.28
N THR A 301 -5.25 4.36 -13.48
CA THR A 301 -4.45 4.02 -12.29
C THR A 301 -3.00 3.76 -12.65
N LEU A 302 -2.75 2.93 -13.68
CA LEU A 302 -1.39 2.61 -14.11
C LEU A 302 -0.64 3.83 -14.70
N MET A 303 -1.38 4.81 -15.22
CA MET A 303 -0.80 6.05 -15.76
C MET A 303 -0.73 7.19 -14.74
N THR A 304 -1.34 7.03 -13.55
CA THR A 304 -1.42 8.10 -12.54
C THR A 304 -0.05 8.72 -12.18
N PRO A 305 1.05 7.98 -11.98
CA PRO A 305 2.35 8.60 -11.67
C PRO A 305 2.84 9.56 -12.75
N PHE A 306 2.62 9.20 -14.03
CA PHE A 306 3.05 10.01 -15.18
C PHE A 306 2.14 11.21 -15.37
N LEU A 307 0.84 11.04 -15.14
CA LEU A 307 -0.11 12.14 -15.16
C LEU A 307 0.18 13.14 -14.03
N GLN A 308 0.54 12.66 -12.86
CA GLN A 308 0.94 13.48 -11.72
C GLN A 308 2.23 14.27 -12.03
N ALA A 309 3.26 13.60 -12.60
CA ALA A 309 4.48 14.26 -13.04
C ALA A 309 4.19 15.35 -14.09
N PHE A 310 3.36 15.04 -15.07
CA PHE A 310 2.92 16.00 -16.08
C PHE A 310 2.21 17.21 -15.46
N SER A 311 1.28 16.97 -14.52
CA SER A 311 0.56 18.04 -13.82
C SER A 311 1.51 18.94 -13.03
N GLY A 312 2.50 18.36 -12.35
CA GLY A 312 3.50 19.11 -11.58
C GLY A 312 4.33 20.08 -12.42
N VAL A 313 4.51 19.82 -13.70
CA VAL A 313 5.23 20.69 -14.64
C VAL A 313 4.28 21.67 -15.34
N VAL A 314 3.15 21.18 -15.79
CA VAL A 314 2.25 21.96 -16.67
C VAL A 314 1.44 23.00 -15.90
N ILE A 315 1.04 22.73 -14.66
CA ILE A 315 0.29 23.70 -13.84
C ILE A 315 1.11 24.99 -13.63
N PRO A 316 2.36 24.93 -13.10
CA PRO A 316 3.18 26.14 -12.96
C PRO A 316 3.46 26.84 -14.30
N LEU A 317 3.71 26.07 -15.36
CA LEU A 317 3.95 26.62 -16.70
C LEU A 317 2.72 27.38 -17.23
N ASN A 318 1.51 26.80 -17.10
CA ASN A 318 0.29 27.46 -17.52
C ASN A 318 0.03 28.77 -16.75
N VAL A 319 0.27 28.75 -15.43
CA VAL A 319 0.16 29.97 -14.61
C VAL A 319 1.16 31.02 -15.07
N ALA A 320 2.42 30.63 -15.32
CA ALA A 320 3.42 31.57 -15.84
C ALA A 320 3.02 32.15 -17.21
N VAL A 321 2.53 31.33 -18.12
CA VAL A 321 2.03 31.76 -19.43
C VAL A 321 0.87 32.76 -19.27
N ALA A 322 -0.08 32.48 -18.37
CA ALA A 322 -1.22 33.37 -18.13
C ALA A 322 -0.83 34.74 -17.53
N LEU A 323 0.25 34.76 -16.74
CA LEU A 323 0.73 36.00 -16.10
C LEU A 323 1.69 36.80 -16.97
N LEU A 324 2.45 36.15 -17.85
CA LEU A 324 3.53 36.79 -18.62
C LEU A 324 3.16 37.10 -20.07
N LEU A 325 2.12 36.47 -20.61
CA LEU A 325 1.67 36.65 -21.99
C LEU A 325 0.26 37.23 -22.04
N ASP A 326 -0.06 37.94 -23.13
CA ASP A 326 -1.38 38.52 -23.39
C ASP A 326 -2.43 37.44 -23.69
N VAL A 327 -2.87 36.77 -22.64
CA VAL A 327 -3.93 35.76 -22.69
C VAL A 327 -5.26 36.42 -22.31
N SER A 328 -6.35 36.08 -23.03
CA SER A 328 -7.67 36.62 -22.71
C SER A 328 -8.08 36.31 -21.27
N VAL A 329 -8.81 37.24 -20.63
CA VAL A 329 -9.28 37.10 -19.24
C VAL A 329 -10.01 35.78 -19.00
N GLY A 330 -10.88 35.36 -19.96
CA GLY A 330 -11.59 34.08 -19.84
C GLY A 330 -10.65 32.86 -19.85
N ALA A 331 -9.63 32.86 -20.72
CA ALA A 331 -8.64 31.77 -20.75
C ALA A 331 -7.78 31.77 -19.47
N THR A 332 -7.40 32.92 -18.95
CA THR A 332 -6.69 33.07 -17.68
C THR A 332 -7.50 32.50 -16.53
N MET A 333 -8.80 32.80 -16.42
CA MET A 333 -9.67 32.22 -15.37
C MET A 333 -9.70 30.69 -15.43
N VAL A 334 -9.82 30.10 -16.63
CA VAL A 334 -9.80 28.63 -16.81
C VAL A 334 -8.45 28.03 -16.38
N THR A 335 -7.35 28.77 -16.58
CA THR A 335 -6.01 28.33 -16.21
C THR A 335 -5.85 28.11 -14.70
N PHE A 336 -6.61 28.82 -13.88
CA PHE A 336 -6.59 28.67 -12.42
C PHE A 336 -7.48 27.52 -11.88
N LEU A 337 -8.37 26.92 -12.69
CA LEU A 337 -9.24 25.83 -12.24
C LEU A 337 -8.46 24.64 -11.62
N PRO A 338 -7.36 24.14 -12.19
CA PRO A 338 -6.57 23.09 -11.56
C PRO A 338 -6.00 23.49 -10.19
N ALA A 339 -5.65 24.76 -10.00
CA ALA A 339 -5.17 25.27 -8.73
C ALA A 339 -6.27 25.25 -7.66
N VAL A 340 -7.52 25.58 -8.03
CA VAL A 340 -8.67 25.44 -7.11
C VAL A 340 -8.83 24.00 -6.63
N ALA A 341 -8.78 23.04 -7.54
CA ALA A 341 -8.84 21.62 -7.18
C ALA A 341 -7.66 21.19 -6.29
N ALA A 342 -6.46 21.73 -6.54
CA ALA A 342 -5.29 21.48 -5.70
C ALA A 342 -5.50 22.02 -4.26
N VAL A 343 -6.06 23.23 -4.12
CA VAL A 343 -6.38 23.81 -2.80
C VAL A 343 -7.40 22.93 -2.06
N VAL A 344 -8.44 22.45 -2.75
CA VAL A 344 -9.41 21.53 -2.14
C VAL A 344 -8.72 20.23 -1.71
N THR A 345 -7.82 19.67 -2.53
CA THR A 345 -7.04 18.48 -2.16
C THR A 345 -6.21 18.72 -0.89
N PHE A 346 -5.59 19.90 -0.75
CA PHE A 346 -4.88 20.28 0.48
C PHE A 346 -5.79 20.32 1.71
N VAL A 347 -7.02 20.82 1.58
CA VAL A 347 -7.99 20.79 2.68
C VAL A 347 -8.28 19.34 3.08
N PHE A 348 -8.45 18.44 2.12
CA PHE A 348 -8.65 17.02 2.40
C PHE A 348 -7.42 16.38 3.05
N GLU A 349 -6.21 16.74 2.64
CA GLU A 349 -4.98 16.26 3.28
C GLU A 349 -4.89 16.74 4.74
N ILE A 350 -5.31 17.97 5.03
CA ILE A 350 -5.36 18.53 6.40
C ILE A 350 -6.36 17.75 7.26
N VAL A 351 -7.57 17.50 6.74
CA VAL A 351 -8.58 16.68 7.41
C VAL A 351 -8.07 15.25 7.58
N GLY A 352 -7.47 14.68 6.53
CA GLY A 352 -6.88 13.35 6.58
C GLY A 352 -5.75 13.22 7.60
N LEU A 353 -4.92 14.25 7.79
CA LEU A 353 -3.89 14.26 8.83
C LEU A 353 -4.52 14.29 10.24
N HIS A 354 -5.61 15.00 10.41
CA HIS A 354 -6.36 14.99 11.66
C HIS A 354 -6.93 13.59 11.95
N ASP A 355 -7.62 13.00 10.98
CA ASP A 355 -8.19 11.66 11.08
C ASP A 355 -7.12 10.59 11.35
N PHE A 356 -5.99 10.66 10.63
CA PHE A 356 -4.84 9.79 10.83
C PHE A 356 -4.32 9.88 12.28
N GLY A 357 -4.13 11.10 12.78
CA GLY A 357 -3.70 11.30 14.17
C GLY A 357 -4.67 10.72 15.18
N LYS A 358 -5.98 10.95 15.00
CA LYS A 358 -7.03 10.41 15.85
C LYS A 358 -7.10 8.88 15.81
N GLN A 359 -7.01 8.29 14.62
CA GLN A 359 -7.19 6.86 14.38
C GLN A 359 -6.03 6.04 14.96
N TYR A 360 -4.81 6.58 14.90
CA TYR A 360 -3.60 5.90 15.40
C TYR A 360 -3.12 6.41 16.77
N GLY A 361 -3.93 7.24 17.46
CA GLY A 361 -3.56 7.80 18.78
C GLY A 361 -2.34 8.71 18.74
N LEU A 362 -1.99 9.28 17.57
CA LEU A 362 -0.79 10.06 17.36
C LEU A 362 -1.02 11.56 17.65
N ARG A 363 -0.10 12.19 18.35
CA ARG A 363 -0.21 13.62 18.68
C ARG A 363 0.19 14.49 17.49
N VAL A 364 -0.80 14.94 16.72
CA VAL A 364 -0.60 15.92 15.64
C VAL A 364 -0.60 17.34 16.19
N ARG A 365 0.54 18.07 15.99
CA ARG A 365 0.69 19.47 16.39
C ARG A 365 0.50 20.39 15.19
N PHE A 366 0.22 21.66 15.42
CA PHE A 366 0.06 22.68 14.38
C PHE A 366 1.25 22.71 13.39
N VAL A 367 2.47 22.51 13.89
CA VAL A 367 3.68 22.46 13.05
C VAL A 367 3.62 21.37 11.97
N HIS A 368 2.89 20.27 12.20
CA HIS A 368 2.76 19.19 11.20
C HIS A 368 1.88 19.63 10.02
N TYR A 369 0.84 20.42 10.25
CA TYR A 369 0.04 21.04 9.20
C TYR A 369 0.87 22.01 8.37
N LEU A 370 1.70 22.83 9.01
CA LEU A 370 2.62 23.73 8.30
C LEU A 370 3.64 22.94 7.48
N LYS A 371 4.22 21.87 8.01
CA LYS A 371 5.14 20.97 7.27
C LYS A 371 4.44 20.30 6.09
N LEU A 372 3.19 19.88 6.27
CA LEU A 372 2.39 19.28 5.20
C LEU A 372 2.21 20.27 4.03
N ILE A 373 1.84 21.51 4.33
CA ILE A 373 1.63 22.55 3.31
C ILE A 373 2.95 22.94 2.65
N ALA A 374 3.96 23.30 3.44
CA ALA A 374 5.25 23.77 2.93
C ALA A 374 6.04 22.67 2.19
N GLY A 375 5.99 21.43 2.66
CA GLY A 375 6.66 20.29 2.02
C GLY A 375 5.98 19.81 0.74
N GLY A 376 4.72 20.17 0.51
CA GLY A 376 3.93 19.71 -0.63
C GLY A 376 4.59 19.91 -1.99
N PRO A 377 4.96 21.11 -2.38
CA PRO A 377 5.59 21.37 -3.69
C PRO A 377 6.88 20.57 -3.88
N PHE A 378 7.72 20.48 -2.84
CA PHE A 378 8.99 19.73 -2.91
C PHE A 378 8.74 18.22 -3.06
N TYR A 379 7.73 17.71 -2.38
CA TYR A 379 7.34 16.31 -2.50
C TYR A 379 6.80 15.99 -3.89
N GLN A 380 6.04 16.88 -4.51
CA GLN A 380 5.57 16.73 -5.89
C GLN A 380 6.72 16.72 -6.89
N VAL A 381 7.74 17.56 -6.70
CA VAL A 381 8.97 17.54 -7.53
C VAL A 381 9.70 16.20 -7.40
N LEU A 382 9.79 15.64 -6.18
CA LEU A 382 10.36 14.33 -5.94
C LEU A 382 9.60 13.23 -6.70
N LEU A 383 8.27 13.21 -6.61
CA LEU A 383 7.43 12.22 -7.31
C LEU A 383 7.55 12.37 -8.83
N ALA A 384 7.58 13.60 -9.36
CA ALA A 384 7.82 13.86 -10.77
C ALA A 384 9.20 13.35 -11.22
N GLY A 385 10.24 13.60 -10.43
CA GLY A 385 11.59 13.07 -10.66
C GLY A 385 11.62 11.54 -10.69
N ALA A 386 10.91 10.90 -9.76
CA ALA A 386 10.78 9.44 -9.72
C ALA A 386 10.09 8.87 -10.96
N ALA A 387 9.01 9.53 -11.43
CA ALA A 387 8.29 9.11 -12.64
C ALA A 387 9.16 9.27 -13.91
N LEU A 388 9.87 10.38 -14.05
CA LEU A 388 10.80 10.60 -15.17
C LEU A 388 11.95 9.58 -15.14
N ARG A 389 12.53 9.33 -13.96
CA ARG A 389 13.58 8.32 -13.78
C ARG A 389 13.07 6.92 -14.14
N ALA A 390 11.82 6.58 -13.80
CA ALA A 390 11.21 5.31 -14.16
C ALA A 390 11.10 5.12 -15.68
N VAL A 391 10.63 6.15 -16.40
CA VAL A 391 10.57 6.12 -17.87
C VAL A 391 11.95 5.93 -18.48
N TRP A 392 12.95 6.68 -17.98
CA TRP A 392 14.32 6.58 -18.47
C TRP A 392 14.94 5.20 -18.23
N ARG A 393 14.75 4.63 -17.02
CA ARG A 393 15.22 3.27 -16.70
C ARG A 393 14.59 2.22 -17.60
N GLU A 394 13.27 2.32 -17.79
CA GLU A 394 12.51 1.39 -18.63
C GLU A 394 12.94 1.45 -20.10
N GLN A 395 13.18 2.65 -20.64
CA GLN A 395 13.70 2.82 -22.00
C GLN A 395 15.12 2.25 -22.18
N ARG A 396 15.91 2.21 -21.11
CA ARG A 396 17.27 1.65 -21.07
C ARG A 396 17.32 0.16 -20.74
N GLY A 397 16.18 -0.49 -20.54
CA GLY A 397 16.10 -1.90 -20.13
C GLY A 397 16.72 -2.19 -18.76
N ARG A 398 16.77 -1.17 -17.86
CA ARG A 398 17.30 -1.32 -16.51
C ARG A 398 16.20 -1.81 -15.56
N ASN A 399 16.07 -3.14 -15.42
CA ASN A 399 15.06 -3.79 -14.58
C ASN A 399 15.65 -4.33 -13.25
N GLU A 400 16.77 -3.79 -12.80
CA GLU A 400 17.39 -4.20 -11.55
C GLU A 400 16.55 -3.74 -10.37
N TRP A 401 16.36 -4.64 -9.40
CA TRP A 401 15.68 -4.35 -8.14
C TRP A 401 16.59 -3.49 -7.26
N GLU A 402 16.20 -2.26 -7.01
CA GLU A 402 16.91 -1.38 -6.08
C GLU A 402 16.37 -1.62 -4.67
N LEU A 403 17.22 -2.22 -3.82
CA LEU A 403 16.87 -2.49 -2.41
C LEU A 403 16.66 -1.16 -1.66
N THR A 404 15.67 -1.17 -0.78
CA THR A 404 15.48 -0.14 0.26
C THR A 404 16.07 -0.73 1.53
N SER A 405 16.99 -0.04 2.18
CA SER A 405 17.54 -0.46 3.48
C SER A 405 16.59 -0.07 4.61
N HIS A 406 16.38 -0.98 5.55
CA HIS A 406 15.58 -0.79 6.75
C HIS A 406 16.52 -0.85 7.96
N VAL A 407 16.41 0.12 8.87
CA VAL A 407 17.34 0.29 10.01
C VAL A 407 16.70 -0.20 11.31
N GLY A 408 15.41 -0.54 11.28
CA GLY A 408 14.68 -0.98 12.46
C GLY A 408 14.55 0.12 13.53
N ALA A 409 14.38 1.38 13.10
CA ALA A 409 14.25 2.51 14.02
C ALA A 409 13.05 2.33 14.99
N HIS A 410 12.02 1.61 14.55
CA HIS A 410 10.85 1.26 15.37
C HIS A 410 11.19 0.33 16.56
N LEU A 411 12.27 -0.46 16.47
CA LEU A 411 12.71 -1.35 17.55
C LEU A 411 13.33 -0.56 18.71
N THR A 412 13.83 0.64 18.45
CA THR A 412 14.47 1.53 19.44
C THR A 412 13.53 2.60 20.00
N ASP A 413 12.41 2.88 19.35
CA ASP A 413 11.43 3.89 19.81
C ASP A 413 10.38 3.27 20.75
N THR A 414 10.76 3.09 22.02
CA THR A 414 9.88 2.63 23.10
C THR A 414 8.63 3.52 23.32
N ARG A 415 8.56 4.71 22.71
CA ARG A 415 7.39 5.60 22.80
C ARG A 415 6.25 5.20 21.86
N ALA A 416 6.53 4.40 20.82
CA ALA A 416 5.51 3.91 19.89
C ALA A 416 4.84 2.62 20.39
N THR A 417 5.48 1.88 21.30
CA THR A 417 4.98 0.60 21.82
C THR A 417 4.07 0.74 23.05
N ASP A 418 4.04 1.90 23.70
CA ASP A 418 3.29 2.10 24.96
C ASP A 418 1.89 2.72 24.77
N SER A 419 1.41 2.87 23.54
CA SER A 419 -0.01 3.08 23.27
C SER A 419 -0.75 1.74 23.33
N ARG A 420 -0.90 1.17 24.53
CA ARG A 420 -2.00 0.23 24.78
C ARG A 420 -3.28 0.97 24.39
N PRO A 421 -4.15 0.39 23.57
CA PRO A 421 -5.48 0.92 23.39
C PRO A 421 -6.10 0.94 24.79
N THR A 422 -6.30 2.12 25.35
CA THR A 422 -7.27 2.25 26.43
C THR A 422 -8.58 1.76 25.85
N ASP A 423 -9.11 0.74 26.45
CA ASP A 423 -10.33 0.01 26.07
C ASP A 423 -11.55 0.94 26.15
N THR A 424 -11.54 1.97 25.32
CA THR A 424 -12.60 2.98 25.16
C THR A 424 -13.86 2.38 24.53
N ARG A 425 -13.73 1.21 23.87
CA ARG A 425 -14.90 0.50 23.31
C ARG A 425 -15.62 -0.32 24.37
N ALA A 426 -14.90 -0.91 25.34
CA ALA A 426 -15.54 -1.61 26.45
C ALA A 426 -16.32 -0.64 27.35
N THR A 427 -15.80 0.58 27.57
CA THR A 427 -16.47 1.62 28.35
C THR A 427 -17.69 2.18 27.63
N ALA A 428 -17.61 2.46 26.32
CA ALA A 428 -18.75 2.94 25.54
C ALA A 428 -19.84 1.88 25.33
N ALA A 429 -19.48 0.60 25.21
CA ALA A 429 -20.44 -0.50 25.15
C ALA A 429 -21.10 -0.78 26.51
N ALA A 430 -20.42 -0.53 27.61
CA ALA A 430 -20.98 -0.60 28.97
C ALA A 430 -21.96 0.56 29.23
N GLU A 431 -21.61 1.79 28.84
CA GLU A 431 -22.48 2.96 28.96
C GLU A 431 -23.75 2.84 28.12
N LEU A 432 -23.66 2.31 26.88
CA LEU A 432 -24.85 2.06 26.04
C LEU A 432 -25.76 0.94 26.56
N ARG A 433 -25.24 0.00 27.36
CA ARG A 433 -26.06 -1.03 28.04
C ARG A 433 -26.73 -0.51 29.31
N GLU A 434 -26.12 0.42 30.01
CA GLU A 434 -26.77 1.04 31.19
C GLU A 434 -27.88 2.02 30.80
N ASP A 435 -27.74 2.75 29.68
CA ASP A 435 -28.81 3.63 29.18
C ASP A 435 -29.98 2.89 28.57
N ALA A 436 -29.82 1.63 28.12
CA ALA A 436 -30.91 0.80 27.62
C ALA A 436 -31.73 0.11 28.71
N HIS A 437 -31.30 0.21 29.97
CA HIS A 437 -32.02 -0.34 31.15
C HIS A 437 -32.60 0.73 32.08
N ARG A 438 -32.51 2.01 31.68
CA ARG A 438 -33.27 3.11 32.31
C ARG A 438 -34.38 3.57 31.39
#